data_4469b80d59b521c51540ce45bf75140f
#
_entry.id   4469b80d59b521c51540ce45bf75140f
#
_cell.length_a   1.000
_cell.length_b   1.000
_cell.length_c   1.000
_cell.angle_alpha   90.00
_cell.angle_beta   90.00
_cell.angle_gamma   90.00
#
_symmetry.space_group_name_H-M   'P 1'
#
loop_
_entity.id
_entity.type
_entity.pdbx_description
1 polymer ?
#
loop_
_entity_poly.entity_id
_entity_poly.type
_entity_poly.pdbx_seq_one_letter_code
_entity_poly.pdbx_strand_id
1 'polypeptide(L)'
;MKPPSKDSLVWYTDGSKMESGAVAGIYSEDCSISRSLGQCATVFQAETYAIITCAQENIDGCTTNKAIYILSDSQVALNALDSCKVDSRLILNCIKTLNRLGRRNRVVLVWVPGHVGVRGNEMANELARK
;
A
#
# COMPACT_ATOMS: atom_id res chain seq x y z
N MET A 1 6.25 16.83 -6.92
CA MET A 1 4.89 16.48 -6.44
C MET A 1 4.33 17.64 -5.64
N LYS A 2 3.11 18.03 -5.92
CA LYS A 2 2.47 19.10 -5.15
C LYS A 2 2.21 18.62 -3.73
N PRO A 3 2.39 19.47 -2.71
CA PRO A 3 2.01 19.10 -1.36
C PRO A 3 0.53 18.75 -1.31
N PRO A 4 0.13 17.72 -0.55
CA PRO A 4 -1.26 17.35 -0.45
C PRO A 4 -2.08 18.49 0.18
N SER A 5 -3.31 18.67 -0.31
CA SER A 5 -4.25 19.63 0.26
C SER A 5 -4.76 19.12 1.61
N LYS A 6 -5.50 19.96 2.33
CA LYS A 6 -6.11 19.58 3.62
C LYS A 6 -7.06 18.38 3.49
N ASP A 7 -7.61 18.15 2.26
CA ASP A 7 -8.51 17.04 2.00
C ASP A 7 -7.79 15.83 1.42
N SER A 8 -6.47 15.80 1.54
CA SER A 8 -5.64 14.70 1.05
C SER A 8 -5.09 13.88 2.20
N LEU A 9 -5.02 12.57 1.98
CA LEU A 9 -4.39 11.63 2.88
C LEU A 9 -3.23 10.98 2.13
N VAL A 10 -2.09 10.86 2.81
CA VAL A 10 -0.90 10.23 2.23
C VAL A 10 -0.55 8.98 3.03
N TRP A 11 -0.48 7.86 2.32
CA TRP A 11 -0.16 6.57 2.90
C TRP A 11 1.07 6.00 2.23
N TYR A 12 1.91 5.34 3.01
CA TYR A 12 3.11 4.67 2.52
C TYR A 12 2.98 3.18 2.77
N THR A 13 3.35 2.38 1.79
CA THR A 13 3.25 0.92 1.87
C THR A 13 4.59 0.29 1.48
N ASP A 14 4.92 -0.82 2.12
CA ASP A 14 6.11 -1.60 1.79
C ASP A 14 5.89 -3.06 2.13
N GLY A 15 6.70 -3.91 1.53
CA GLY A 15 6.73 -5.34 1.81
C GLY A 15 8.16 -5.82 1.91
N SER A 16 8.41 -6.76 2.80
CA SER A 16 9.73 -7.37 2.92
C SER A 16 9.60 -8.86 3.17
N LYS A 17 10.70 -9.58 2.97
CA LYS A 17 10.76 -10.99 3.29
C LYS A 17 12.10 -11.30 3.97
N MET A 18 12.01 -11.92 5.13
CA MET A 18 13.14 -12.43 5.89
C MET A 18 12.95 -13.93 6.11
N GLU A 19 13.90 -14.59 6.75
CA GLU A 19 13.78 -16.03 7.06
C GLU A 19 12.52 -16.35 7.85
N SER A 20 12.10 -15.44 8.71
CA SER A 20 10.89 -15.59 9.53
C SER A 20 9.59 -15.44 8.73
N GLY A 21 9.67 -14.94 7.50
CA GLY A 21 8.50 -14.76 6.62
C GLY A 21 8.38 -13.38 6.02
N ALA A 22 7.33 -13.18 5.26
CA ALA A 22 7.02 -11.90 4.62
C ALA A 22 6.17 -11.03 5.53
N VAL A 23 6.41 -9.72 5.48
CA VAL A 23 5.69 -8.74 6.31
C VAL A 23 5.31 -7.55 5.45
N ALA A 24 4.06 -7.09 5.60
CA ALA A 24 3.58 -5.87 4.98
C ALA A 24 3.61 -4.73 6.00
N GLY A 25 4.15 -3.59 5.61
CA GLY A 25 4.19 -2.38 6.43
C GLY A 25 3.37 -1.26 5.81
N ILE A 26 2.56 -0.60 6.61
CA ILE A 26 1.71 0.51 6.18
C ILE A 26 1.88 1.66 7.16
N TYR A 27 2.08 2.86 6.64
CA TYR A 27 2.30 4.04 7.46
C TYR A 27 1.55 5.25 6.94
N SER A 28 0.91 5.97 7.86
CA SER A 28 0.45 7.33 7.67
C SER A 28 0.70 8.09 8.98
N GLU A 29 0.45 9.40 9.01
CA GLU A 29 0.69 10.18 10.23
C GLU A 29 -0.07 9.65 11.44
N ASP A 30 -1.28 9.12 11.22
CA ASP A 30 -2.17 8.68 12.30
C ASP A 30 -2.24 7.16 12.44
N CYS A 31 -1.50 6.40 11.62
CA CYS A 31 -1.65 4.95 11.61
C CYS A 31 -0.34 4.27 11.24
N SER A 32 -0.01 3.21 11.97
CA SER A 32 1.16 2.37 11.70
C SER A 32 0.73 0.92 11.84
N ILE A 33 0.89 0.14 10.77
CA ILE A 33 0.46 -1.26 10.73
C ILE A 33 1.61 -2.13 10.24
N SER A 34 1.79 -3.27 10.90
CA SER A 34 2.72 -4.31 10.48
C SER A 34 1.96 -5.63 10.47
N ARG A 35 1.94 -6.32 9.32
CA ARG A 35 1.19 -7.56 9.14
C ARG A 35 2.11 -8.67 8.66
N SER A 36 2.19 -9.74 9.45
CA SER A 36 2.92 -10.94 9.05
C SER A 36 2.07 -11.77 8.10
N LEU A 37 2.67 -12.22 7.00
CA LEU A 37 2.00 -13.05 6.00
C LEU A 37 2.51 -14.49 5.99
N GLY A 38 3.44 -14.83 6.89
CA GLY A 38 3.98 -16.17 7.00
C GLY A 38 5.13 -16.44 6.04
N GLN A 39 5.71 -17.65 6.16
CA GLN A 39 6.94 -18.01 5.44
C GLN A 39 6.72 -18.27 3.94
N CYS A 40 5.51 -18.62 3.55
CA CYS A 40 5.22 -18.99 2.17
C CYS A 40 4.90 -17.78 1.27
N ALA A 41 4.68 -16.60 1.82
CA ALA A 41 4.40 -15.42 1.04
C ALA A 41 5.68 -14.84 0.42
N THR A 42 5.54 -14.27 -0.78
CA THR A 42 6.63 -13.59 -1.47
C THR A 42 6.68 -12.11 -1.11
N VAL A 43 7.80 -11.45 -1.45
CA VAL A 43 7.90 -9.99 -1.31
C VAL A 43 6.80 -9.29 -2.12
N PHE A 44 6.58 -9.76 -3.36
CA PHE A 44 5.51 -9.22 -4.22
C PHE A 44 4.14 -9.30 -3.55
N GLN A 45 3.84 -10.45 -2.93
CA GLN A 45 2.58 -10.62 -2.22
C GLN A 45 2.49 -9.69 -1.00
N ALA A 46 3.59 -9.49 -0.29
CA ALA A 46 3.63 -8.58 0.86
C ALA A 46 3.39 -7.13 0.42
N GLU A 47 4.01 -6.70 -0.68
CA GLU A 47 3.83 -5.36 -1.22
C GLU A 47 2.40 -5.12 -1.69
N THR A 48 1.82 -6.10 -2.37
CA THR A 48 0.41 -6.02 -2.82
C THR A 48 -0.54 -6.02 -1.62
N TYR A 49 -0.28 -6.87 -0.65
CA TYR A 49 -1.10 -6.96 0.56
C TYR A 49 -1.04 -5.67 1.38
N ALA A 50 0.10 -4.98 1.38
CA ALA A 50 0.22 -3.68 2.04
C ALA A 50 -0.74 -2.66 1.42
N ILE A 51 -0.87 -2.65 0.09
CA ILE A 51 -1.80 -1.77 -0.60
C ILE A 51 -3.25 -2.14 -0.26
N ILE A 52 -3.59 -3.43 -0.24
CA ILE A 52 -4.93 -3.90 0.15
C ILE A 52 -5.24 -3.45 1.59
N THR A 53 -4.32 -3.64 2.51
CA THR A 53 -4.51 -3.29 3.92
C THR A 53 -4.73 -1.78 4.07
N CYS A 54 -3.95 -0.99 3.35
CA CYS A 54 -4.10 0.46 3.33
C CYS A 54 -5.50 0.87 2.86
N ALA A 55 -5.95 0.29 1.74
CA ALA A 55 -7.27 0.59 1.21
C ALA A 55 -8.38 0.14 2.17
N GLN A 56 -8.24 -1.05 2.75
CA GLN A 56 -9.23 -1.60 3.69
C GLN A 56 -9.30 -0.76 4.97
N GLU A 57 -8.17 -0.28 5.46
CA GLU A 57 -8.14 0.59 6.64
C GLU A 57 -8.95 1.87 6.41
N ASN A 58 -8.85 2.45 5.23
CA ASN A 58 -9.62 3.63 4.87
C ASN A 58 -11.11 3.33 4.68
N ILE A 59 -11.45 2.15 4.15
CA ILE A 59 -12.84 1.72 4.03
C ILE A 59 -13.44 1.54 5.43
N ASP A 60 -12.74 0.85 6.31
CA ASP A 60 -13.21 0.57 7.68
C ASP A 60 -13.34 1.86 8.50
N GLY A 61 -12.47 2.83 8.24
CA GLY A 61 -12.54 4.15 8.86
C GLY A 61 -13.56 5.08 8.25
N CYS A 62 -14.34 4.60 7.29
CA CYS A 62 -15.39 5.38 6.61
C CYS A 62 -14.87 6.66 5.95
N THR A 63 -13.65 6.61 5.40
CA THR A 63 -13.06 7.74 4.69
C THR A 63 -13.88 8.06 3.45
N THR A 64 -14.29 9.31 3.30
CA THR A 64 -15.11 9.77 2.16
C THR A 64 -14.68 11.17 1.72
N ASN A 65 -14.84 11.44 0.41
CA ASN A 65 -14.56 12.73 -0.20
C ASN A 65 -13.15 13.24 0.02
N LYS A 66 -12.18 12.31 0.01
CA LYS A 66 -10.77 12.61 0.17
C LYS A 66 -9.98 12.22 -1.08
N ALA A 67 -8.86 12.88 -1.28
CA ALA A 67 -7.84 12.41 -2.21
C ALA A 67 -6.88 11.54 -1.41
N ILE A 68 -6.81 10.26 -1.73
CA ILE A 68 -5.97 9.29 -1.01
C ILE A 68 -4.81 8.92 -1.90
N TYR A 69 -3.61 9.29 -1.48
CA TYR A 69 -2.37 8.95 -2.18
C TYR A 69 -1.73 7.76 -1.49
N ILE A 70 -1.59 6.67 -2.22
CA ILE A 70 -0.95 5.45 -1.73
C ILE A 70 0.39 5.34 -2.45
N LEU A 71 1.47 5.49 -1.70
CA LEU A 71 2.83 5.51 -2.22
C LEU A 71 3.49 4.15 -1.98
N SER A 72 4.11 3.63 -3.02
CA SER A 72 4.81 2.34 -2.97
C SER A 72 6.13 2.46 -3.73
N ASP A 73 7.17 1.79 -3.26
CA ASP A 73 8.42 1.67 -3.98
C ASP A 73 8.47 0.43 -4.89
N SER A 74 7.38 -0.33 -4.96
CA SER A 74 7.32 -1.53 -5.79
C SER A 74 6.73 -1.24 -7.17
N GLN A 75 7.58 -1.04 -8.17
CA GLN A 75 7.13 -0.93 -9.55
C GLN A 75 6.42 -2.18 -10.02
N VAL A 76 6.88 -3.36 -9.57
CA VAL A 76 6.27 -4.64 -9.97
C VAL A 76 4.82 -4.72 -9.52
N ALA A 77 4.55 -4.36 -8.26
CA ALA A 77 3.19 -4.37 -7.73
C ALA A 77 2.29 -3.36 -8.45
N LEU A 78 2.77 -2.13 -8.65
CA LEU A 78 2.00 -1.09 -9.31
C LEU A 78 1.72 -1.43 -10.79
N ASN A 79 2.72 -2.00 -11.48
CA ASN A 79 2.54 -2.43 -12.87
C ASN A 79 1.52 -3.58 -12.98
N ALA A 80 1.54 -4.51 -12.01
CA ALA A 80 0.57 -5.60 -11.98
C ALA A 80 -0.86 -5.08 -11.81
N LEU A 81 -1.04 -4.05 -10.99
CA LEU A 81 -2.36 -3.44 -10.78
C LEU A 81 -2.85 -2.66 -12.00
N ASP A 82 -1.93 -2.12 -12.79
CA ASP A 82 -2.24 -1.36 -14.01
C ASP A 82 -2.43 -2.28 -15.23
N SER A 83 -2.09 -3.57 -15.10
CA SER A 83 -2.18 -4.52 -16.19
C SER A 83 -3.63 -4.92 -16.48
N CYS A 84 -3.95 -5.10 -17.78
CA CYS A 84 -5.24 -5.63 -18.18
C CYS A 84 -5.38 -7.14 -17.93
N LYS A 85 -4.26 -7.81 -17.64
CA LYS A 85 -4.23 -9.24 -17.33
C LYS A 85 -4.10 -9.42 -15.83
N VAL A 86 -5.10 -10.04 -15.23
CA VAL A 86 -5.12 -10.32 -13.80
C VAL A 86 -4.88 -11.82 -13.62
N ASP A 87 -3.63 -12.20 -13.38
CA ASP A 87 -3.24 -13.59 -13.22
C ASP A 87 -3.24 -14.07 -11.78
N SER A 88 -3.52 -13.17 -10.85
CA SER A 88 -3.42 -13.45 -9.42
C SER A 88 -4.72 -13.07 -8.71
N ARG A 89 -5.19 -13.98 -7.86
CA ARG A 89 -6.35 -13.71 -7.01
C ARG A 89 -6.08 -12.53 -6.07
N LEU A 90 -4.84 -12.40 -5.61
CA LEU A 90 -4.43 -11.30 -4.72
C LEU A 90 -4.51 -9.96 -5.45
N ILE A 91 -4.01 -9.90 -6.69
CA ILE A 91 -4.09 -8.69 -7.51
C ILE A 91 -5.56 -8.33 -7.78
N LEU A 92 -6.39 -9.31 -8.12
CA LEU A 92 -7.82 -9.06 -8.33
C LEU A 92 -8.48 -8.51 -7.06
N ASN A 93 -8.16 -9.08 -5.91
CA ASN A 93 -8.67 -8.61 -4.62
C ASN A 93 -8.22 -7.16 -4.37
N CYS A 94 -6.98 -6.85 -4.67
CA CYS A 94 -6.44 -5.49 -4.51
C CYS A 94 -7.19 -4.49 -5.40
N ILE A 95 -7.39 -4.84 -6.66
CA ILE A 95 -8.14 -4.00 -7.61
C ILE A 95 -9.56 -3.76 -7.11
N LYS A 96 -10.24 -4.80 -6.67
CA LYS A 96 -11.61 -4.69 -6.15
C LYS A 96 -11.67 -3.78 -4.91
N THR A 97 -10.71 -3.93 -4.01
CA THR A 97 -10.65 -3.13 -2.78
C THR A 97 -10.38 -1.66 -3.10
N LEU A 98 -9.44 -1.40 -4.01
CA LEU A 98 -9.14 -0.03 -4.46
C LEU A 98 -10.34 0.61 -5.16
N ASN A 99 -11.04 -0.14 -6.01
CA ASN A 99 -12.25 0.36 -6.68
C ASN A 99 -13.36 0.67 -5.68
N ARG A 100 -13.49 -0.14 -4.67
CA ARG A 100 -14.48 0.07 -3.61
C ARG A 100 -14.18 1.36 -2.84
N LEU A 101 -12.92 1.58 -2.49
CA LEU A 101 -12.50 2.83 -1.85
C LEU A 101 -12.72 4.02 -2.78
N GLY A 102 -12.44 3.85 -4.06
CA GLY A 102 -12.55 4.89 -5.08
C GLY A 102 -13.98 5.32 -5.39
N ARG A 103 -14.99 4.60 -4.92
CA ARG A 103 -16.39 5.02 -5.11
C ARG A 103 -16.73 6.30 -4.37
N ARG A 104 -16.05 6.57 -3.27
CA ARG A 104 -16.30 7.73 -2.42
C ARG A 104 -15.10 8.63 -2.25
N ASN A 105 -13.99 8.29 -2.90
CA ASN A 105 -12.73 9.01 -2.78
C ASN A 105 -12.01 9.02 -4.11
N ARG A 106 -11.07 9.93 -4.24
CA ARG A 106 -10.12 9.88 -5.34
C ARG A 106 -8.88 9.12 -4.85
N VAL A 107 -8.62 7.95 -5.44
CA VAL A 107 -7.49 7.12 -5.05
C VAL A 107 -6.40 7.21 -6.11
N VAL A 108 -5.19 7.56 -5.70
CA VAL A 108 -4.04 7.71 -6.59
C VAL A 108 -2.91 6.83 -6.08
N LEU A 109 -2.44 5.91 -6.92
CA LEU A 109 -1.27 5.08 -6.63
C LEU A 109 -0.05 5.79 -7.19
N VAL A 110 0.97 5.97 -6.36
CA VAL A 110 2.18 6.70 -6.75
C VAL A 110 3.40 5.83 -6.48
N TRP A 111 4.25 5.67 -7.50
CA TRP A 111 5.55 5.04 -7.30
C TRP A 111 6.52 6.07 -6.74
N VAL A 112 7.27 5.67 -5.72
CA VAL A 112 8.37 6.46 -5.17
C VAL A 112 9.62 5.58 -5.15
N PRO A 113 10.80 6.16 -5.45
CA PRO A 113 12.03 5.37 -5.36
C PRO A 113 12.31 5.01 -3.91
N GLY A 114 12.67 3.74 -3.68
CA GLY A 114 13.03 3.28 -2.35
C GLY A 114 14.38 3.82 -1.91
N HIS A 115 14.59 3.93 -0.60
CA HIS A 115 15.88 4.27 0.01
C HIS A 115 16.45 5.65 -0.39
N VAL A 116 15.58 6.62 -0.70
CA VAL A 116 16.02 7.98 -1.06
C VAL A 116 15.61 9.04 -0.05
N GLY A 117 15.44 8.66 1.22
CA GLY A 117 15.21 9.61 2.29
C GLY A 117 13.80 10.14 2.43
N VAL A 118 12.81 9.48 1.83
CA VAL A 118 11.40 9.82 2.05
C VAL A 118 10.97 9.22 3.38
N ARG A 119 10.71 10.07 4.38
CA ARG A 119 10.45 9.63 5.74
C ARG A 119 9.31 8.60 5.84
N GLY A 120 8.19 8.84 5.17
CA GLY A 120 7.06 7.93 5.22
C GLY A 120 7.39 6.57 4.63
N ASN A 121 8.17 6.54 3.54
CA ASN A 121 8.63 5.29 2.93
C ASN A 121 9.58 4.54 3.88
N GLU A 122 10.46 5.26 4.57
CA GLU A 122 11.35 4.65 5.56
C GLU A 122 10.57 4.06 6.74
N MET A 123 9.52 4.74 7.19
CA MET A 123 8.67 4.25 8.27
C MET A 123 7.92 2.99 7.85
N ALA A 124 7.38 2.95 6.62
CA ALA A 124 6.72 1.75 6.09
C ALA A 124 7.71 0.60 5.96
N ASN A 125 8.94 0.89 5.53
CA ASN A 125 10.02 -0.10 5.43
C ASN A 125 10.34 -0.71 6.81
N GLU A 126 10.46 0.11 7.85
CA GLU A 126 10.69 -0.38 9.21
C GLU A 126 9.54 -1.28 9.68
N LEU A 127 8.30 -0.90 9.39
CA LEU A 127 7.12 -1.70 9.75
C LEU A 127 7.13 -3.05 9.01
N ALA A 128 7.59 -3.06 7.77
CA ALA A 128 7.71 -4.29 6.99
C ALA A 128 8.84 -5.21 7.48
N ARG A 129 9.77 -4.70 8.31
CA ARG A 129 10.87 -5.51 8.85
C ARG A 129 10.58 -6.05 10.24
N LYS A 130 9.48 -5.69 10.82
CA LYS A 130 9.08 -6.24 12.10
C LYS A 130 8.47 -7.62 11.89
#